data_1a346738bcd7ef2e28493b08fe1abd2d
#
_entry.id   1a346738bcd7ef2e28493b08fe1abd2d
#
_cell.length_a   1.000
_cell.length_b   1.000
_cell.length_c   1.000
_cell.angle_alpha   90.00
_cell.angle_beta   90.00
_cell.angle_gamma   90.00
#
_symmetry.space_group_name_H-M   'P 1'
#
loop_
_entity.id
_entity.type
_entity.pdbx_description
1 polymer ?
#
loop_
_entity_poly.entity_id
_entity_poly.type
_entity_poly.pdbx_seq_one_letter_code
_entity_poly.pdbx_strand_id
1 'polypeptide(L)'
;MNDSKKALLIFGGFAAAVVIVVGVMMSKTAFWLVGLLGLLGIIIAAAAASDGSRKSDAPLREEEILDPDERFGFAFAVKVVGVSFPNDDPKAPHRQAVLREAFACGGVLDDDPDSRYVPGALRRYSYQGQPALHVVTQYGCIGNIGRDDLPEILPLMPDVRVIVRVHSNDFDDRQLYSAVANIFTAETEADAD
;
A
#
# COMPACT_ATOMS: atom_id res chain seq x y z
N MET A 1 -11.22 -13.82 15.29
CA MET A 1 -10.81 -12.64 16.09
C MET A 1 -9.43 -12.97 16.62
N ASN A 2 -8.42 -12.21 16.17
CA ASN A 2 -7.00 -12.55 16.35
C ASN A 2 -6.60 -12.43 17.83
N ASP A 3 -5.78 -13.34 18.35
CA ASP A 3 -5.40 -13.41 19.77
C ASP A 3 -4.77 -12.11 20.31
N SER A 4 -4.11 -11.33 19.45
CA SER A 4 -3.58 -10.01 19.78
C SER A 4 -4.68 -8.98 20.15
N LYS A 5 -5.88 -9.10 19.56
CA LYS A 5 -7.02 -8.22 19.89
C LYS A 5 -7.66 -8.60 21.23
N LYS A 6 -7.63 -9.87 21.58
CA LYS A 6 -8.12 -10.35 22.89
C LYS A 6 -7.19 -9.90 24.01
N ALA A 7 -5.87 -9.96 23.80
CA ALA A 7 -4.89 -9.48 24.78
C ALA A 7 -5.03 -7.98 25.04
N LEU A 8 -5.24 -7.17 24.00
CA LEU A 8 -5.44 -5.72 24.12
C LEU A 8 -6.70 -5.36 24.90
N LEU A 9 -7.80 -6.10 24.70
CA LEU A 9 -9.06 -5.89 25.42
C LEU A 9 -8.96 -6.26 26.91
N ILE A 10 -8.22 -7.34 27.24
CA ILE A 10 -8.01 -7.78 28.63
C ILE A 10 -7.11 -6.79 29.37
N PHE A 11 -6.02 -6.31 28.75
CA PHE A 11 -5.13 -5.31 29.36
C PHE A 11 -5.80 -3.95 29.52
N GLY A 12 -6.58 -3.50 28.53
CA GLY A 12 -7.35 -2.25 28.61
C GLY A 12 -8.41 -2.28 29.71
N GLY A 13 -9.10 -3.42 29.88
CA GLY A 13 -10.09 -3.59 30.94
C GLY A 13 -9.50 -3.61 32.34
N PHE A 14 -8.31 -4.22 32.53
CA PHE A 14 -7.63 -4.27 33.82
C PHE A 14 -7.08 -2.89 34.23
N ALA A 15 -6.52 -2.13 33.30
CA ALA A 15 -6.06 -0.76 33.55
C ALA A 15 -7.20 0.19 33.97
N ALA A 16 -8.37 0.08 33.32
CA ALA A 16 -9.54 0.85 33.68
C ALA A 16 -10.08 0.52 35.07
N ALA A 17 -10.08 -0.75 35.45
CA ALA A 17 -10.53 -1.20 36.79
C ALA A 17 -9.60 -0.70 37.90
N VAL A 18 -8.29 -0.72 37.70
CA VAL A 18 -7.31 -0.19 38.68
C VAL A 18 -7.45 1.31 38.88
N VAL A 19 -7.71 2.07 37.82
CA VAL A 19 -7.93 3.54 37.91
C VAL A 19 -9.19 3.86 38.73
N ILE A 20 -10.26 3.08 38.59
CA ILE A 20 -11.50 3.28 39.35
C ILE A 20 -11.27 2.99 40.85
N VAL A 21 -10.56 1.93 41.21
CA VAL A 21 -10.31 1.56 42.61
C VAL A 21 -9.38 2.56 43.31
N VAL A 22 -8.35 3.04 42.63
CA VAL A 22 -7.42 4.05 43.19
C VAL A 22 -8.08 5.44 43.28
N GLY A 23 -8.97 5.77 42.31
CA GLY A 23 -9.67 7.06 42.27
C GLY A 23 -10.62 7.30 43.47
N VAL A 24 -11.14 6.23 44.06
CA VAL A 24 -12.02 6.33 45.25
C VAL A 24 -11.24 6.73 46.53
N MET A 25 -9.92 6.47 46.58
CA MET A 25 -9.09 6.67 47.77
C MET A 25 -8.24 7.97 47.76
N MET A 26 -8.17 8.69 46.64
CA MET A 26 -7.28 9.84 46.48
C MET A 26 -8.03 11.19 46.41
N SER A 27 -7.40 12.27 46.91
CA SER A 27 -7.95 13.63 46.81
C SER A 27 -8.20 14.06 45.37
N LYS A 28 -9.18 14.94 45.12
CA LYS A 28 -9.60 15.36 43.76
C LYS A 28 -8.43 15.81 42.86
N THR A 29 -7.39 16.40 43.43
CA THR A 29 -6.20 16.85 42.68
C THR A 29 -5.32 15.70 42.19
N ALA A 30 -5.17 14.63 42.97
CA ALA A 30 -4.39 13.46 42.57
C ALA A 30 -5.12 12.63 41.48
N PHE A 31 -6.45 12.61 41.50
CA PHE A 31 -7.25 11.94 40.49
C PHE A 31 -7.02 12.50 39.07
N TRP A 32 -6.94 13.84 38.94
CA TRP A 32 -6.68 14.49 37.65
C TRP A 32 -5.28 14.21 37.12
N LEU A 33 -4.27 14.14 37.96
CA LEU A 33 -2.89 13.80 37.56
C LEU A 33 -2.75 12.37 37.08
N VAL A 34 -3.39 11.43 37.76
CA VAL A 34 -3.36 9.99 37.34
C VAL A 34 -4.13 9.79 36.04
N GLY A 35 -5.27 10.50 35.87
CA GLY A 35 -6.03 10.47 34.64
C GLY A 35 -5.24 11.03 33.43
N LEU A 36 -4.53 12.15 33.65
CA LEU A 36 -3.70 12.80 32.62
C LEU A 36 -2.50 11.92 32.21
N LEU A 37 -1.83 11.29 33.18
CA LEU A 37 -0.73 10.35 32.93
C LEU A 37 -1.21 9.09 32.23
N GLY A 38 -2.38 8.57 32.58
CA GLY A 38 -3.01 7.43 31.90
C GLY A 38 -3.36 7.74 30.44
N LEU A 39 -3.93 8.94 30.18
CA LEU A 39 -4.24 9.40 28.83
C LEU A 39 -2.97 9.58 27.98
N LEU A 40 -1.91 10.17 28.56
CA LEU A 40 -0.62 10.32 27.91
C LEU A 40 0.01 8.96 27.57
N GLY A 41 -0.07 7.98 28.47
CA GLY A 41 0.39 6.62 28.25
C GLY A 41 -0.34 5.92 27.10
N ILE A 42 -1.66 6.12 26.98
CA ILE A 42 -2.47 5.58 25.87
C ILE A 42 -2.09 6.24 24.54
N ILE A 43 -1.85 7.55 24.53
CA ILE A 43 -1.43 8.28 23.33
C ILE A 43 -0.05 7.81 22.88
N ILE A 44 0.91 7.62 23.80
CA ILE A 44 2.25 7.13 23.49
C ILE A 44 2.19 5.67 23.00
N ALA A 45 1.38 4.82 23.62
CA ALA A 45 1.20 3.43 23.18
C ALA A 45 0.51 3.33 21.81
N ALA A 46 -0.46 4.21 21.52
CA ALA A 46 -1.09 4.31 20.21
C ALA A 46 -0.11 4.82 19.14
N ALA A 47 0.74 5.80 19.48
CA ALA A 47 1.79 6.27 18.58
C ALA A 47 2.85 5.20 18.31
N ALA A 48 3.27 4.44 19.33
CA ALA A 48 4.22 3.33 19.17
C ALA A 48 3.63 2.14 18.40
N ALA A 49 2.31 1.88 18.53
CA ALA A 49 1.63 0.84 17.78
C ALA A 49 1.34 1.22 16.32
N SER A 50 1.37 2.52 15.99
CA SER A 50 1.20 3.01 14.62
C SER A 50 2.51 3.03 13.82
N ASP A 51 3.67 2.76 14.45
CA ASP A 51 4.97 2.73 13.78
C ASP A 51 5.25 1.40 13.02
N GLY A 52 4.24 0.52 12.97
CA GLY A 52 4.22 -0.65 12.12
C GLY A 52 3.83 -0.31 10.70
N SER A 53 4.81 0.01 9.84
CA SER A 53 4.66 0.19 8.38
C SER A 53 3.98 1.51 7.95
N ARG A 54 4.54 2.66 8.32
CA ARG A 54 4.50 3.81 7.43
C ARG A 54 5.36 3.45 6.23
N LYS A 55 4.72 2.90 5.18
CA LYS A 55 5.30 2.97 3.84
C LYS A 55 5.60 4.45 3.63
N SER A 56 6.85 4.74 3.30
CA SER A 56 7.31 6.10 3.02
C SER A 56 6.39 6.72 1.97
N ASP A 57 5.68 7.79 2.33
CA ASP A 57 4.91 8.60 1.36
C ASP A 57 5.84 9.44 0.48
N ALA A 58 7.15 9.28 0.62
CA ALA A 58 8.14 9.93 -0.24
C ALA A 58 8.10 9.33 -1.65
N PRO A 59 8.24 10.16 -2.69
CA PRO A 59 8.35 9.66 -4.06
C PRO A 59 9.58 8.75 -4.17
N LEU A 60 9.48 7.72 -5.02
CA LEU A 60 10.61 6.83 -5.30
C LEU A 60 11.79 7.64 -5.85
N ARG A 61 12.99 7.31 -5.40
CA ARG A 61 14.23 7.83 -5.99
C ARG A 61 14.53 7.07 -7.27
N GLU A 62 15.29 7.70 -8.16
CA GLU A 62 15.67 7.11 -9.45
C GLU A 62 16.27 5.71 -9.30
N GLU A 63 17.18 5.52 -8.34
CA GLU A 63 17.79 4.23 -8.02
C GLU A 63 16.75 3.17 -7.65
N GLU A 64 15.71 3.53 -6.89
CA GLU A 64 14.62 2.62 -6.49
C GLU A 64 13.68 2.26 -7.65
N ILE A 65 13.63 3.12 -8.69
CA ILE A 65 12.81 2.90 -9.89
C ILE A 65 13.53 1.96 -10.86
N LEU A 66 14.84 2.17 -11.04
CA LEU A 66 15.66 1.41 -11.99
C LEU A 66 16.08 0.05 -11.41
N ASP A 67 16.41 0.03 -10.13
CA ASP A 67 16.84 -1.17 -9.41
C ASP A 67 16.17 -1.20 -8.03
N PRO A 68 14.96 -1.75 -7.94
CA PRO A 68 14.17 -1.75 -6.70
C PRO A 68 14.77 -2.62 -5.58
N ASP A 69 15.64 -3.55 -5.91
CA ASP A 69 16.37 -4.42 -4.98
C ASP A 69 17.38 -5.24 -5.81
N GLU A 70 18.65 -5.28 -5.41
CA GLU A 70 19.72 -6.06 -6.08
C GLU A 70 19.36 -7.53 -6.34
N ARG A 71 18.36 -8.07 -5.63
CA ARG A 71 17.86 -9.44 -5.79
C ARG A 71 16.81 -9.60 -6.87
N PHE A 72 16.37 -8.52 -7.51
CA PHE A 72 15.28 -8.55 -8.48
C PHE A 72 15.74 -7.93 -9.79
N GLY A 73 15.77 -8.73 -10.85
CA GLY A 73 15.98 -8.27 -12.21
C GLY A 73 14.67 -7.87 -12.90
N PHE A 74 14.75 -6.89 -13.80
CA PHE A 74 13.60 -6.54 -14.65
C PHE A 74 13.24 -7.70 -15.58
N ALA A 75 12.00 -8.17 -15.49
CA ALA A 75 11.50 -9.23 -16.34
C ALA A 75 10.75 -8.67 -17.56
N PHE A 76 9.70 -7.91 -17.34
CA PHE A 76 8.88 -7.34 -18.43
C PHE A 76 7.93 -6.27 -17.93
N ALA A 77 7.35 -5.52 -18.86
CA ALA A 77 6.36 -4.49 -18.61
C ALA A 77 5.02 -4.85 -19.23
N VAL A 78 3.93 -4.70 -18.48
CA VAL A 78 2.57 -4.98 -18.95
C VAL A 78 1.66 -3.78 -18.78
N LYS A 79 0.81 -3.54 -19.79
CA LYS A 79 -0.18 -2.49 -19.73
C LYS A 79 -1.25 -2.81 -18.70
N VAL A 80 -1.53 -1.87 -17.80
CA VAL A 80 -2.67 -1.99 -16.88
C VAL A 80 -3.95 -1.68 -17.64
N VAL A 81 -4.88 -2.63 -17.62
CA VAL A 81 -6.18 -2.50 -18.29
C VAL A 81 -7.29 -2.13 -17.31
N GLY A 82 -8.38 -1.57 -17.85
CA GLY A 82 -9.54 -1.22 -17.04
C GLY A 82 -9.36 0.04 -16.18
N VAL A 83 -8.36 0.85 -16.47
CA VAL A 83 -8.06 2.12 -15.75
C VAL A 83 -9.20 3.14 -15.79
N SER A 84 -10.08 3.06 -16.78
CA SER A 84 -11.23 3.95 -16.94
C SER A 84 -12.50 3.49 -16.23
N PHE A 85 -12.49 2.29 -15.67
CA PHE A 85 -13.67 1.76 -14.96
C PHE A 85 -13.65 2.14 -13.46
N PRO A 86 -14.83 2.16 -12.82
CA PRO A 86 -14.90 2.27 -11.37
C PRO A 86 -14.21 1.07 -10.70
N ASN A 87 -13.83 1.22 -9.44
CA ASN A 87 -13.36 0.09 -8.64
C ASN A 87 -14.53 -0.86 -8.30
N ASP A 88 -14.19 -2.14 -8.07
CA ASP A 88 -15.18 -3.16 -7.73
C ASP A 88 -15.86 -2.88 -6.37
N ASP A 89 -15.15 -2.26 -5.44
CA ASP A 89 -15.74 -1.71 -4.21
C ASP A 89 -16.32 -0.32 -4.51
N PRO A 90 -17.65 -0.13 -4.37
CA PRO A 90 -18.32 1.15 -4.63
C PRO A 90 -17.90 2.27 -3.65
N LYS A 91 -17.24 1.93 -2.54
CA LYS A 91 -16.70 2.90 -1.58
C LYS A 91 -15.27 3.33 -1.91
N ALA A 92 -14.60 2.58 -2.78
CA ALA A 92 -13.24 2.94 -3.22
C ALA A 92 -13.28 4.10 -4.23
N PRO A 93 -12.24 4.94 -4.27
CA PRO A 93 -12.12 5.98 -5.28
C PRO A 93 -12.11 5.38 -6.69
N HIS A 94 -12.59 6.14 -7.66
CA HIS A 94 -12.52 5.78 -9.07
C HIS A 94 -11.05 5.59 -9.49
N ARG A 95 -10.74 4.59 -10.33
CA ARG A 95 -9.37 4.26 -10.75
C ARG A 95 -8.59 5.45 -11.32
N GLN A 96 -9.24 6.33 -12.08
CA GLN A 96 -8.63 7.57 -12.57
C GLN A 96 -8.28 8.56 -11.44
N ALA A 97 -9.04 8.58 -10.35
CA ALA A 97 -8.70 9.41 -9.19
C ALA A 97 -7.48 8.85 -8.44
N VAL A 98 -7.40 7.52 -8.30
CA VAL A 98 -6.23 6.83 -7.72
C VAL A 98 -4.98 7.09 -8.57
N LEU A 99 -5.09 6.99 -9.91
CA LEU A 99 -3.99 7.25 -10.83
C LEU A 99 -3.52 8.71 -10.78
N ARG A 100 -4.46 9.66 -10.65
CA ARG A 100 -4.11 11.09 -10.49
C ARG A 100 -3.29 11.32 -9.22
N GLU A 101 -3.68 10.70 -8.12
CA GLU A 101 -2.96 10.79 -6.85
C GLU A 101 -1.58 10.14 -6.95
N ALA A 102 -1.50 8.94 -7.53
CA ALA A 102 -0.24 8.27 -7.81
C ALA A 102 0.69 9.10 -8.70
N PHE A 103 0.14 9.78 -9.72
CA PHE A 103 0.89 10.67 -10.59
C PHE A 103 1.40 11.92 -9.84
N ALA A 104 0.58 12.50 -8.95
CA ALA A 104 0.96 13.69 -8.17
C ALA A 104 2.10 13.41 -7.18
N CYS A 105 2.19 12.18 -6.65
CA CYS A 105 3.11 11.79 -5.57
C CYS A 105 4.25 10.87 -6.03
N GLY A 106 4.27 10.42 -7.29
CA GLY A 106 5.24 9.46 -7.80
C GLY A 106 6.63 10.06 -8.04
N GLY A 107 7.65 9.20 -8.03
CA GLY A 107 9.02 9.55 -8.42
C GLY A 107 9.13 9.84 -9.92
N VAL A 108 10.17 10.53 -10.32
CA VAL A 108 10.46 10.95 -11.70
C VAL A 108 11.81 10.39 -12.10
N LEU A 109 11.92 9.93 -13.34
CA LEU A 109 13.21 9.67 -14.00
C LEU A 109 13.58 10.85 -14.89
N ASP A 110 14.88 11.17 -14.97
CA ASP A 110 15.37 12.28 -15.78
C ASP A 110 15.13 12.07 -17.28
N ASP A 111 15.13 10.82 -17.72
CA ASP A 111 14.88 10.40 -19.11
C ASP A 111 13.39 10.20 -19.44
N ASP A 112 12.50 10.20 -18.43
CA ASP A 112 11.05 10.07 -18.58
C ASP A 112 10.29 11.07 -17.68
N PRO A 113 10.40 12.39 -17.95
CA PRO A 113 9.82 13.44 -17.10
C PRO A 113 8.29 13.48 -17.14
N ASP A 114 7.67 12.89 -18.18
CA ASP A 114 6.21 12.87 -18.37
C ASP A 114 5.52 11.70 -17.65
N SER A 115 6.29 10.82 -17.04
CA SER A 115 5.78 9.72 -16.25
C SER A 115 6.06 9.91 -14.76
N ARG A 116 5.34 9.13 -13.94
CA ARG A 116 5.57 9.03 -12.51
C ARG A 116 5.61 7.57 -12.10
N TYR A 117 6.47 7.26 -11.17
CA TYR A 117 6.75 5.90 -10.74
C TYR A 117 6.37 5.73 -9.27
N VAL A 118 5.57 4.70 -8.98
CA VAL A 118 5.11 4.38 -7.63
C VAL A 118 5.27 2.89 -7.34
N PRO A 119 5.52 2.49 -6.10
CA PRO A 119 5.49 1.09 -5.71
C PRO A 119 4.11 0.49 -5.98
N GLY A 120 4.09 -0.72 -6.51
CA GLY A 120 2.87 -1.48 -6.76
C GLY A 120 2.93 -2.88 -6.18
N ALA A 121 1.80 -3.57 -6.26
CA ALA A 121 1.69 -4.99 -5.97
C ALA A 121 0.61 -5.63 -6.83
N LEU A 122 0.74 -6.93 -7.07
CA LEU A 122 -0.29 -7.73 -7.73
C LEU A 122 -1.12 -8.43 -6.66
N ARG A 123 -2.45 -8.35 -6.78
CA ARG A 123 -3.40 -9.04 -5.89
C ARG A 123 -4.25 -10.00 -6.69
N ARG A 124 -4.19 -11.29 -6.35
CA ARG A 124 -5.05 -12.31 -6.97
C ARG A 124 -6.52 -12.11 -6.58
N TYR A 125 -7.40 -12.28 -7.54
CA TYR A 125 -8.84 -12.36 -7.33
C TYR A 125 -9.46 -13.32 -8.37
N SER A 126 -10.76 -13.58 -8.27
CA SER A 126 -11.49 -14.37 -9.26
C SER A 126 -12.45 -13.48 -10.03
N TYR A 127 -12.36 -13.48 -11.34
CA TYR A 127 -13.29 -12.83 -12.23
C TYR A 127 -14.03 -13.87 -13.06
N GLN A 128 -15.34 -13.98 -12.90
CA GLN A 128 -16.19 -14.98 -13.56
C GLN A 128 -15.65 -16.42 -13.42
N GLY A 129 -15.13 -16.77 -12.25
CA GLY A 129 -14.55 -18.10 -11.97
C GLY A 129 -13.14 -18.33 -12.52
N GLN A 130 -12.54 -17.34 -13.21
CA GLN A 130 -11.16 -17.40 -13.72
C GLN A 130 -10.21 -16.61 -12.82
N PRO A 131 -8.94 -17.04 -12.67
CA PRO A 131 -7.94 -16.27 -11.95
C PRO A 131 -7.67 -14.94 -12.67
N ALA A 132 -7.54 -13.89 -11.89
CA ALA A 132 -7.23 -12.55 -12.37
C ALA A 132 -6.32 -11.81 -11.38
N LEU A 133 -5.70 -10.72 -11.81
CA LEU A 133 -4.78 -9.92 -11.00
C LEU A 133 -5.18 -8.45 -11.04
N HIS A 134 -5.43 -7.87 -9.87
CA HIS A 134 -5.46 -6.42 -9.69
C HIS A 134 -4.05 -5.88 -9.58
N VAL A 135 -3.83 -4.70 -10.15
CA VAL A 135 -2.67 -3.86 -9.87
C VAL A 135 -3.09 -2.85 -8.81
N VAL A 136 -2.42 -2.90 -7.67
CA VAL A 136 -2.70 -2.03 -6.52
C VAL A 136 -1.48 -1.22 -6.15
N THR A 137 -1.68 0.01 -5.73
CA THR A 137 -0.67 0.91 -5.17
C THR A 137 -1.07 1.28 -3.74
N GLN A 138 -0.26 2.03 -3.04
CA GLN A 138 -0.63 2.59 -1.73
C GLN A 138 -1.87 3.50 -1.81
N TYR A 139 -2.16 4.08 -2.97
CA TYR A 139 -3.33 4.94 -3.20
C TYR A 139 -4.60 4.16 -3.53
N GLY A 140 -4.49 2.87 -3.87
CA GLY A 140 -5.61 1.99 -4.16
C GLY A 140 -5.42 1.15 -5.43
N CYS A 141 -6.52 0.49 -5.86
CA CYS A 141 -6.54 -0.30 -7.08
C CYS A 141 -6.61 0.62 -8.31
N ILE A 142 -5.69 0.44 -9.24
CA ILE A 142 -5.59 1.24 -10.48
C ILE A 142 -6.12 0.50 -11.72
N GLY A 143 -6.24 -0.82 -11.66
CA GLY A 143 -6.70 -1.63 -12.79
C GLY A 143 -6.33 -3.09 -12.64
N ASN A 144 -6.25 -3.78 -13.77
CA ASN A 144 -5.99 -5.21 -13.83
C ASN A 144 -4.86 -5.52 -14.81
N ILE A 145 -4.27 -6.68 -14.65
CA ILE A 145 -3.42 -7.28 -15.68
C ILE A 145 -4.32 -7.80 -16.80
N GLY A 146 -3.91 -7.60 -18.05
CA GLY A 146 -4.59 -8.12 -19.24
C GLY A 146 -4.67 -9.65 -19.22
N ARG A 147 -5.73 -10.20 -19.84
CA ARG A 147 -5.95 -11.65 -19.84
C ARG A 147 -4.82 -12.41 -20.53
N ASP A 148 -4.25 -11.80 -21.56
CA ASP A 148 -3.21 -12.41 -22.39
C ASP A 148 -1.87 -12.47 -21.63
N ASP A 149 -1.63 -11.58 -20.68
CA ASP A 149 -0.41 -11.50 -19.87
C ASP A 149 -0.46 -12.40 -18.61
N LEU A 150 -1.67 -12.83 -18.20
CA LEU A 150 -1.85 -13.64 -16.99
C LEU A 150 -1.07 -14.95 -16.98
N PRO A 151 -0.99 -15.73 -18.09
CA PRO A 151 -0.25 -17.00 -18.10
C PRO A 151 1.24 -16.84 -17.77
N GLU A 152 1.84 -15.72 -18.11
CA GLU A 152 3.25 -15.43 -17.84
C GLU A 152 3.48 -14.97 -16.39
N ILE A 153 2.53 -14.21 -15.83
CA ILE A 153 2.69 -13.58 -14.52
C ILE A 153 2.26 -14.50 -13.37
N LEU A 154 1.18 -15.27 -13.53
CA LEU A 154 0.63 -16.09 -12.47
C LEU A 154 1.63 -17.11 -11.89
N PRO A 155 2.51 -17.75 -12.69
CA PRO A 155 3.53 -18.66 -12.16
C PRO A 155 4.60 -17.96 -11.32
N LEU A 156 4.88 -16.68 -11.59
CA LEU A 156 5.92 -15.91 -10.89
C LEU A 156 5.46 -15.43 -9.49
N MET A 157 4.15 -15.45 -9.25
CA MET A 157 3.60 -15.01 -7.96
C MET A 157 3.89 -16.03 -6.84
N PRO A 158 4.20 -15.60 -5.58
CA PRO A 158 4.17 -14.22 -5.08
C PRO A 158 5.49 -13.44 -5.20
N ASP A 159 6.54 -14.03 -5.76
CA ASP A 159 7.93 -13.56 -5.69
C ASP A 159 8.24 -12.52 -6.78
N VAL A 160 7.37 -11.53 -6.92
CA VAL A 160 7.55 -10.41 -7.85
C VAL A 160 7.54 -9.08 -7.12
N ARG A 161 8.36 -8.16 -7.61
CA ARG A 161 8.27 -6.74 -7.32
C ARG A 161 7.59 -6.01 -8.47
N VAL A 162 6.86 -4.96 -8.16
CA VAL A 162 6.14 -4.19 -9.18
C VAL A 162 6.38 -2.71 -8.94
N ILE A 163 6.86 -2.04 -9.98
CA ILE A 163 6.89 -0.58 -10.05
C ILE A 163 5.89 -0.16 -11.12
N VAL A 164 4.93 0.65 -10.72
CA VAL A 164 3.91 1.15 -11.65
C VAL A 164 4.37 2.48 -12.24
N ARG A 165 4.49 2.54 -13.56
CA ARG A 165 4.66 3.77 -14.32
C ARG A 165 3.28 4.32 -14.68
N VAL A 166 2.99 5.53 -14.22
CA VAL A 166 1.76 6.27 -14.53
C VAL A 166 2.10 7.39 -15.50
N HIS A 167 1.41 7.44 -16.59
CA HIS A 167 1.56 8.47 -17.63
C HIS A 167 0.30 9.30 -17.75
N SER A 168 0.48 10.64 -17.87
CA SER A 168 -0.61 11.59 -18.10
C SER A 168 -0.81 11.80 -19.61
N ASN A 169 -2.04 11.72 -20.06
CA ASN A 169 -2.41 11.98 -21.43
C ASN A 169 -3.48 13.06 -21.46
N ASP A 170 -3.28 14.10 -22.25
CA ASP A 170 -4.29 15.11 -22.52
C ASP A 170 -5.19 14.62 -23.65
N PHE A 171 -6.48 14.51 -23.39
CA PHE A 171 -7.48 14.10 -24.36
C PHE A 171 -8.74 14.96 -24.20
N ASP A 172 -9.12 15.71 -25.25
CA ASP A 172 -10.31 16.54 -25.29
C ASP A 172 -10.50 17.42 -24.03
N ASP A 173 -9.51 18.23 -23.68
CA ASP A 173 -9.49 19.09 -22.48
C ASP A 173 -9.62 18.32 -21.14
N ARG A 174 -9.44 17.00 -21.16
CA ARG A 174 -9.42 16.15 -19.98
C ARG A 174 -8.07 15.49 -19.82
N GLN A 175 -7.54 15.58 -18.62
CA GLN A 175 -6.36 14.82 -18.24
C GLN A 175 -6.77 13.40 -17.87
N LEU A 176 -6.35 12.43 -18.67
CA LEU A 176 -6.53 11.00 -18.44
C LEU A 176 -5.18 10.37 -18.11
N TYR A 177 -5.23 9.33 -17.30
CA TYR A 177 -4.03 8.60 -16.87
C TYR A 177 -4.06 7.19 -17.40
N SER A 178 -2.92 6.73 -17.90
CA SER A 178 -2.63 5.34 -18.23
C SER A 178 -1.56 4.79 -17.28
N ALA A 179 -1.44 3.47 -17.21
CA ALA A 179 -0.44 2.84 -16.36
C ALA A 179 0.18 1.61 -17.01
N VAL A 180 1.45 1.38 -16.70
CA VAL A 180 2.22 0.19 -17.04
C VAL A 180 2.77 -0.38 -15.74
N ALA A 181 2.63 -1.68 -15.52
CA ALA A 181 3.25 -2.39 -14.42
C ALA A 181 4.58 -2.96 -14.90
N ASN A 182 5.70 -2.45 -14.41
CA ASN A 182 7.01 -3.02 -14.58
C ASN A 182 7.18 -4.12 -13.54
N ILE A 183 7.43 -5.33 -13.99
CA ILE A 183 7.51 -6.54 -13.17
C ILE A 183 8.97 -6.96 -13.08
N PHE A 184 9.42 -7.17 -11.85
CA PHE A 184 10.76 -7.63 -11.51
C PHE A 184 10.64 -8.97 -10.81
N THR A 185 11.47 -9.92 -11.17
CA THR A 185 11.54 -11.26 -10.58
C THR A 185 12.84 -11.44 -9.82
N ALA A 186 12.84 -12.28 -8.79
CA ALA A 186 14.08 -12.64 -8.13
C ALA A 186 15.03 -13.31 -9.16
N GLU A 187 16.27 -12.85 -9.19
CA GLU A 187 17.31 -13.50 -9.98
C GLU A 187 17.53 -14.92 -9.44
N THR A 188 17.31 -15.90 -10.30
CA THR A 188 17.63 -17.28 -9.95
C THR A 188 19.13 -17.45 -10.15
N GLU A 189 19.86 -17.92 -9.12
CA GLU A 189 21.32 -18.17 -9.17
C GLU A 189 21.77 -19.12 -10.32
N ALA A 190 20.86 -19.50 -11.20
CA ALA A 190 21.11 -20.42 -12.33
C ALA A 190 21.80 -19.76 -13.55
N ASP A 191 21.86 -18.44 -13.62
CA ASP A 191 22.43 -17.72 -14.79
C ASP A 191 23.87 -17.21 -14.53
N ALA A 192 24.53 -17.67 -13.46
CA ALA A 192 25.88 -17.26 -13.05
C ALA A 192 26.99 -18.26 -13.45
N ASP A 193 26.78 -19.14 -14.46
CA ASP A 193 27.81 -20.07 -14.98
C ASP A 193 28.25 -19.73 -16.42
#